data_2eec22c0c6ef37f34b407a5ea031aa48
#
_entry.id   2eec22c0c6ef37f34b407a5ea031aa48
#
_cell.length_a   1.000
_cell.length_b   1.000
_cell.length_c   1.000
_cell.angle_alpha   90.00
_cell.angle_beta   90.00
_cell.angle_gamma   90.00
#
_symmetry.space_group_name_H-M   'P 1'
#
loop_
_entity.id
_entity.type
_entity.pdbx_description
1 polymer ?
#
loop_
_entity_poly.entity_id
_entity_poly.type
_entity_poly.pdbx_seq_one_letter_code
_entity_poly.pdbx_strand_id
1 'polypeptide(L)'
;MRRSPLVLAFGCLLVAGSCASSAAAPQAARIVVVEAPTSTLPSTLVDEPSSSSDAPASVPSTTTTQPSSAPAEVAPETLASAERPLSAGISRGATAGRIASDGTPTFEGDFADPFLVAVDGDIYAYATNTMFMNVPTLVASSDGESGLVGDALPVLPAWSEPNHVWAPSVTAVDDGYVLHYTTRHSASGRQCISVAVGDSPSGPFVDDSDEPLVCTLELGGSIDPSTIEVDGELWLLWKSDGNCCGIPTIIFTQPLTADGTELAGDAVELIRNDLGWERDVVEGPSMIEVDGEFHLFYSANRWDTEHYAVGRAVCETVTGPCVKDPDPWLSDTDATSGPGGLEVMAVPNAQIDIVVYHGWTGDQIGYEDDGVRALYARPIRWVDGEPVLVERGNDA
;
A
#
# COMPACT_ATOMS: atom_id res chain seq x y z
N MET A 1 -38.01 -0.94 29.68
CA MET A 1 -36.67 -0.48 30.02
C MET A 1 -35.89 -0.47 28.71
N ARG A 2 -35.76 0.71 28.13
CA ARG A 2 -35.09 0.88 26.82
C ARG A 2 -33.60 1.04 27.07
N ARG A 3 -32.78 0.14 26.52
CA ARG A 3 -31.34 0.32 26.49
C ARG A 3 -30.98 1.02 25.17
N SER A 4 -30.48 2.23 25.26
CA SER A 4 -29.88 2.95 24.14
C SER A 4 -28.50 2.34 23.80
N PRO A 5 -28.16 2.13 22.54
CA PRO A 5 -26.81 1.76 22.17
C PRO A 5 -25.89 2.99 22.27
N LEU A 6 -24.76 2.82 22.93
CA LEU A 6 -23.69 3.81 23.01
C LEU A 6 -22.93 3.80 21.67
N VAL A 7 -23.16 4.81 20.87
CA VAL A 7 -22.40 5.05 19.63
C VAL A 7 -21.09 5.72 20.07
N LEU A 8 -19.97 4.99 20.00
CA LEU A 8 -18.63 5.57 20.12
C LEU A 8 -18.16 5.93 18.71
N ALA A 9 -18.26 7.19 18.37
CA ALA A 9 -17.68 7.73 17.15
C ALA A 9 -16.12 7.70 17.26
N PHE A 10 -15.45 7.48 16.13
CA PHE A 10 -14.00 7.58 15.95
C PHE A 10 -13.42 8.93 16.45
N GLY A 11 -14.26 9.95 16.56
CA GLY A 11 -13.90 11.31 16.97
C GLY A 11 -13.52 11.52 18.44
N CYS A 12 -13.54 10.50 19.31
CA CYS A 12 -13.27 10.72 20.75
C CYS A 12 -11.80 10.58 21.16
N LEU A 13 -10.86 10.31 20.24
CA LEU A 13 -9.43 10.18 20.57
C LEU A 13 -8.58 11.41 20.25
N LEU A 14 -9.14 12.43 19.65
CA LEU A 14 -8.49 13.74 19.51
C LEU A 14 -8.91 14.67 20.66
N VAL A 15 -8.46 14.39 21.88
CA VAL A 15 -8.52 15.35 22.98
C VAL A 15 -7.42 16.37 22.77
N ALA A 16 -7.77 17.54 22.23
CA ALA A 16 -6.93 18.72 22.21
C ALA A 16 -6.66 19.20 23.64
N GLY A 17 -5.60 18.74 24.22
CA GLY A 17 -5.00 19.30 25.44
C GLY A 17 -4.05 20.42 25.08
N SER A 18 -4.51 21.67 25.07
CA SER A 18 -3.65 22.84 25.03
C SER A 18 -2.82 22.95 26.31
N CYS A 19 -1.53 22.63 26.22
CA CYS A 19 -0.55 23.14 27.18
C CYS A 19 0.73 23.51 26.41
N ALA A 20 1.02 24.80 26.39
CA ALA A 20 2.25 25.37 25.88
C ALA A 20 3.47 24.88 26.67
N SER A 21 4.50 24.36 26.00
CA SER A 21 5.81 24.20 26.57
C SER A 21 6.91 24.30 25.50
N SER A 22 7.89 25.08 25.84
CA SER A 22 9.05 25.63 25.15
C SER A 22 9.83 24.64 24.25
N ALA A 23 10.16 25.13 23.05
CA ALA A 23 11.07 24.54 22.09
C ALA A 23 12.51 24.39 22.62
N ALA A 24 13.06 23.19 22.47
CA ALA A 24 14.50 22.94 22.45
C ALA A 24 14.89 22.59 21.03
N ALA A 25 15.93 23.27 20.51
CA ALA A 25 16.42 23.08 19.15
C ALA A 25 17.10 21.72 18.97
N PRO A 26 16.95 21.07 17.80
CA PRO A 26 17.60 19.78 17.52
C PRO A 26 19.10 19.98 17.24
N GLN A 27 19.93 19.10 17.79
CA GLN A 27 21.34 18.96 17.45
C GLN A 27 21.52 18.15 16.17
N ALA A 28 22.26 18.69 15.21
CA ALA A 28 22.59 18.03 13.97
C ALA A 28 23.38 16.72 14.18
N ALA A 29 22.89 15.61 13.68
CA ALA A 29 23.56 14.34 13.61
C ALA A 29 24.58 14.31 12.45
N ARG A 30 25.76 13.76 12.70
CA ARG A 30 26.85 13.62 11.73
C ARG A 30 26.70 12.31 10.96
N ILE A 31 26.74 12.40 9.63
CA ILE A 31 26.82 11.28 8.72
C ILE A 31 28.18 10.57 8.89
N VAL A 32 28.17 9.29 9.20
CA VAL A 32 29.33 8.39 9.12
C VAL A 32 29.17 7.51 7.90
N VAL A 33 29.99 7.72 6.90
CA VAL A 33 30.10 6.85 5.71
C VAL A 33 30.89 5.61 6.11
N VAL A 34 30.29 4.43 6.01
CA VAL A 34 30.97 3.14 6.16
C VAL A 34 31.32 2.63 4.77
N GLU A 35 32.63 2.57 4.45
CA GLU A 35 33.11 1.97 3.22
C GLU A 35 32.96 0.44 3.26
N ALA A 36 32.34 -0.13 2.21
CA ALA A 36 32.20 -1.57 2.02
C ALA A 36 33.54 -2.21 1.59
N PRO A 37 33.83 -3.45 1.99
CA PRO A 37 35.06 -4.14 1.60
C PRO A 37 35.02 -4.59 0.14
N THR A 38 36.04 -4.23 -0.63
CA THR A 38 36.30 -4.68 -2.00
C THR A 38 36.64 -6.17 -2.03
N SER A 39 35.74 -6.97 -2.59
CA SER A 39 36.03 -8.37 -2.92
C SER A 39 36.54 -8.48 -4.37
N THR A 40 37.80 -8.89 -4.52
CA THR A 40 38.41 -9.23 -5.80
C THR A 40 38.15 -10.69 -6.15
N LEU A 41 37.39 -10.94 -7.22
CA LEU A 41 37.28 -12.26 -7.86
C LEU A 41 38.19 -12.33 -9.08
N PRO A 42 38.87 -13.46 -9.35
CA PRO A 42 39.79 -13.60 -10.48
C PRO A 42 39.03 -13.89 -11.77
N SER A 43 39.43 -13.17 -12.84
CA SER A 43 39.02 -13.43 -14.22
C SER A 43 39.64 -14.73 -14.75
N THR A 44 38.79 -15.65 -15.20
CA THR A 44 39.22 -16.69 -16.13
C THR A 44 38.59 -16.47 -17.50
N LEU A 45 39.45 -16.18 -18.48
CA LEU A 45 39.14 -16.15 -19.91
C LEU A 45 38.81 -17.55 -20.39
N VAL A 46 37.74 -17.73 -21.13
CA VAL A 46 37.50 -18.87 -22.02
C VAL A 46 37.03 -18.34 -23.37
N ASP A 47 37.73 -18.81 -24.41
CA ASP A 47 37.70 -18.43 -25.83
C ASP A 47 36.34 -18.64 -26.51
N GLU A 48 36.02 -17.71 -27.42
CA GLU A 48 35.00 -17.89 -28.47
C GLU A 48 35.42 -18.94 -29.53
N PRO A 49 34.46 -19.50 -30.26
CA PRO A 49 34.64 -19.68 -31.67
C PRO A 49 33.62 -18.99 -32.55
N SER A 50 34.13 -18.25 -33.49
CA SER A 50 33.47 -17.64 -34.63
C SER A 50 32.87 -18.67 -35.61
N SER A 51 31.68 -18.43 -36.17
CA SER A 51 31.36 -18.83 -37.55
C SER A 51 30.19 -18.00 -38.13
N SER A 52 30.52 -17.23 -39.09
CA SER A 52 30.10 -16.96 -40.48
C SER A 52 28.59 -17.13 -40.83
N SER A 53 28.07 -15.99 -41.33
CA SER A 53 27.32 -15.74 -42.58
C SER A 53 26.20 -16.68 -43.01
N ASP A 54 25.00 -16.09 -43.22
CA ASP A 54 24.40 -15.99 -44.54
C ASP A 54 23.08 -15.17 -44.43
N ALA A 55 22.96 -14.15 -45.29
CA ALA A 55 21.73 -13.45 -45.57
C ALA A 55 20.98 -14.10 -46.76
N PRO A 56 19.67 -14.03 -46.77
CA PRO A 56 19.02 -13.87 -48.07
C PRO A 56 17.91 -12.83 -48.16
N ALA A 57 18.02 -12.08 -49.20
CA ALA A 57 16.98 -11.68 -50.16
C ALA A 57 15.80 -10.80 -49.68
N SER A 58 15.85 -9.59 -50.20
CA SER A 58 14.81 -8.58 -50.40
C SER A 58 13.57 -9.10 -51.11
N VAL A 59 12.36 -8.68 -50.63
CA VAL A 59 11.08 -8.77 -51.32
C VAL A 59 10.55 -7.33 -51.57
N PRO A 60 9.96 -7.04 -52.76
CA PRO A 60 9.72 -5.67 -53.20
C PRO A 60 8.47 -5.04 -52.61
N SER A 61 8.56 -3.74 -52.28
CA SER A 61 7.47 -2.87 -51.90
C SER A 61 6.52 -2.61 -53.06
N THR A 62 5.23 -2.89 -52.83
CA THR A 62 4.14 -2.35 -53.67
C THR A 62 3.55 -1.13 -53.02
N THR A 63 3.74 0.00 -53.64
CA THR A 63 3.15 1.31 -53.30
C THR A 63 1.72 1.32 -53.76
N THR A 64 0.77 1.45 -52.81
CA THR A 64 -0.63 1.78 -53.13
C THR A 64 -0.89 3.20 -52.65
N THR A 65 -1.08 4.09 -53.62
CA THR A 65 -1.52 5.48 -53.43
C THR A 65 -3.00 5.55 -53.12
N GLN A 66 -3.36 6.10 -51.95
CA GLN A 66 -4.72 6.44 -51.57
C GLN A 66 -4.89 7.96 -51.62
N PRO A 67 -6.02 8.49 -52.14
CA PRO A 67 -6.19 9.94 -52.28
C PRO A 67 -6.56 10.60 -50.96
N SER A 68 -5.97 11.76 -50.74
CA SER A 68 -6.20 12.73 -49.69
C SER A 68 -7.62 13.30 -49.74
N SER A 69 -8.41 13.14 -48.68
CA SER A 69 -9.58 13.98 -48.40
C SER A 69 -9.30 14.83 -47.15
N ALA A 70 -9.43 16.12 -47.30
CA ALA A 70 -9.23 17.12 -46.25
C ALA A 70 -10.29 16.98 -45.13
N PRO A 71 -9.92 17.24 -43.85
CA PRO A 71 -10.88 17.26 -42.76
C PRO A 71 -11.73 18.55 -42.79
N ALA A 72 -13.04 18.38 -42.59
CA ALA A 72 -13.97 19.49 -42.36
C ALA A 72 -13.74 20.07 -40.96
N GLU A 73 -13.69 21.37 -40.90
CA GLU A 73 -13.61 22.21 -39.70
C GLU A 73 -14.90 22.06 -38.88
N VAL A 74 -14.82 21.47 -37.67
CA VAL A 74 -15.94 21.41 -36.72
C VAL A 74 -15.78 22.55 -35.72
N ALA A 75 -16.76 23.45 -35.69
CA ALA A 75 -16.85 24.53 -34.71
C ALA A 75 -17.01 24.01 -33.28
N PRO A 76 -16.50 24.72 -32.24
CA PRO A 76 -16.61 24.26 -30.85
C PRO A 76 -18.06 24.40 -30.35
N GLU A 77 -18.72 23.30 -30.11
CA GLU A 77 -19.95 23.26 -29.33
C GLU A 77 -19.62 23.46 -27.85
N THR A 78 -20.22 24.49 -27.29
CA THR A 78 -20.21 24.81 -25.86
C THR A 78 -20.94 23.70 -25.09
N LEU A 79 -20.21 22.81 -24.44
CA LEU A 79 -20.80 21.85 -23.52
C LEU A 79 -21.28 22.60 -22.27
N ALA A 80 -22.57 22.81 -22.19
CA ALA A 80 -23.25 23.24 -20.97
C ALA A 80 -23.17 22.08 -19.95
N SER A 81 -22.62 22.38 -18.78
CA SER A 81 -22.61 21.51 -17.60
C SER A 81 -24.03 21.04 -17.29
N ALA A 82 -24.36 19.80 -17.60
CA ALA A 82 -25.54 19.15 -17.07
C ALA A 82 -25.10 18.41 -15.80
N GLU A 83 -25.35 19.03 -14.66
CA GLU A 83 -25.35 18.34 -13.37
C GLU A 83 -26.38 17.20 -13.43
N ARG A 84 -25.91 15.96 -13.53
CA ARG A 84 -26.76 14.80 -13.27
C ARG A 84 -26.70 14.52 -11.78
N PRO A 85 -27.86 14.50 -11.06
CA PRO A 85 -27.87 14.06 -9.70
C PRO A 85 -27.58 12.57 -9.62
N LEU A 86 -26.52 12.20 -8.91
CA LEU A 86 -26.24 10.83 -8.47
C LEU A 86 -27.27 10.44 -7.41
N SER A 87 -28.45 10.05 -7.83
CA SER A 87 -29.44 9.47 -6.96
C SER A 87 -30.14 8.30 -7.66
N ALA A 88 -29.58 7.11 -7.50
CA ALA A 88 -30.34 5.86 -7.48
C ALA A 88 -29.44 4.70 -7.00
N GLY A 89 -29.65 4.22 -5.79
CA GLY A 89 -29.50 2.82 -5.47
C GLY A 89 -28.20 2.39 -4.78
N ILE A 90 -27.55 3.22 -3.98
CA ILE A 90 -26.64 2.69 -2.95
C ILE A 90 -27.45 2.58 -1.66
N SER A 91 -27.69 1.36 -1.23
CA SER A 91 -28.32 1.06 0.04
C SER A 91 -27.56 1.76 1.16
N ARG A 92 -28.21 2.68 1.89
CA ARG A 92 -27.71 3.29 3.11
C ARG A 92 -27.66 2.21 4.21
N GLY A 93 -26.57 1.44 4.22
CA GLY A 93 -26.42 0.33 5.16
C GLY A 93 -24.99 0.02 5.58
N ALA A 94 -23.98 0.64 4.97
CA ALA A 94 -22.62 0.49 5.44
C ALA A 94 -22.40 1.39 6.66
N THR A 95 -22.55 0.82 7.85
CA THR A 95 -22.22 1.50 9.11
C THR A 95 -20.71 1.53 9.21
N ALA A 96 -20.10 2.62 8.79
CA ALA A 96 -18.69 2.84 8.99
C ALA A 96 -18.39 3.12 10.47
N GLY A 97 -17.27 2.61 10.93
CA GLY A 97 -16.47 3.16 11.98
C GLY A 97 -16.71 2.69 13.39
N ARG A 98 -16.31 1.45 13.67
CA ARG A 98 -15.98 1.08 15.06
C ARG A 98 -14.58 0.47 15.03
N ILE A 99 -13.64 1.07 15.74
CA ILE A 99 -12.47 0.31 16.17
C ILE A 99 -13.01 -0.73 17.16
N ALA A 100 -13.15 -1.95 16.69
CA ALA A 100 -13.70 -3.03 17.48
C ALA A 100 -12.54 -3.81 18.10
N SER A 101 -12.46 -3.76 19.42
CA SER A 101 -11.53 -4.62 20.18
C SER A 101 -12.07 -6.04 20.41
N ASP A 102 -13.22 -6.39 19.80
CA ASP A 102 -13.89 -7.68 19.94
C ASP A 102 -13.78 -8.59 18.70
N GLY A 103 -12.90 -8.23 17.74
CA GLY A 103 -12.69 -9.01 16.52
C GLY A 103 -13.78 -8.84 15.45
N THR A 104 -14.73 -7.92 15.62
CA THR A 104 -15.70 -7.62 14.55
C THR A 104 -15.10 -6.70 13.50
N PRO A 105 -15.44 -6.87 12.21
CA PRO A 105 -14.93 -5.97 11.17
C PRO A 105 -15.39 -4.53 11.39
N THR A 106 -14.51 -3.60 11.06
CA THR A 106 -14.79 -2.17 11.02
C THR A 106 -15.64 -1.82 9.80
N PHE A 107 -15.42 -2.54 8.71
CA PHE A 107 -16.22 -2.47 7.48
C PHE A 107 -16.40 -3.90 6.96
N GLU A 108 -17.67 -4.30 6.73
CA GLU A 108 -18.04 -5.68 6.33
C GLU A 108 -17.95 -5.93 4.82
N GLY A 109 -17.71 -4.88 4.01
CA GLY A 109 -17.49 -5.02 2.56
C GLY A 109 -16.06 -5.45 2.23
N ASP A 110 -15.84 -5.84 0.97
CA ASP A 110 -14.49 -6.16 0.48
C ASP A 110 -13.61 -4.92 0.50
N PHE A 111 -12.55 -4.95 1.31
CA PHE A 111 -11.65 -3.83 1.54
C PHE A 111 -10.25 -4.35 1.89
N ALA A 112 -9.62 -4.95 0.90
CA ALA A 112 -8.34 -5.63 1.04
C ALA A 112 -7.16 -4.66 1.00
N ASP A 113 -6.06 -5.04 1.66
CA ASP A 113 -4.79 -4.31 1.69
C ASP A 113 -5.00 -2.84 2.06
N PRO A 114 -5.62 -2.58 3.23
CA PRO A 114 -6.01 -1.24 3.63
C PRO A 114 -4.80 -0.38 3.97
N PHE A 115 -4.84 0.90 3.56
CA PHE A 115 -3.90 1.94 3.97
C PHE A 115 -4.66 3.10 4.63
N LEU A 116 -4.08 3.74 5.65
CA LEU A 116 -4.70 4.85 6.36
C LEU A 116 -3.89 6.15 6.26
N VAL A 117 -4.59 7.27 6.13
CA VAL A 117 -4.02 8.59 6.36
C VAL A 117 -4.96 9.44 7.21
N ALA A 118 -4.42 10.16 8.20
CA ALA A 118 -5.16 11.10 9.03
C ALA A 118 -4.93 12.53 8.53
N VAL A 119 -6.03 13.25 8.22
CA VAL A 119 -6.00 14.60 7.70
C VAL A 119 -7.04 15.45 8.42
N ASP A 120 -6.63 16.53 9.08
CA ASP A 120 -7.53 17.49 9.76
C ASP A 120 -8.53 16.86 10.74
N GLY A 121 -8.17 15.71 11.30
CA GLY A 121 -9.01 14.97 12.25
C GLY A 121 -9.93 13.93 11.61
N ASP A 122 -9.99 13.85 10.32
CA ASP A 122 -10.64 12.79 9.55
C ASP A 122 -9.61 11.69 9.23
N ILE A 123 -10.07 10.44 9.12
CA ILE A 123 -9.25 9.30 8.71
C ILE A 123 -9.77 8.80 7.37
N TYR A 124 -8.88 8.77 6.38
CA TYR A 124 -9.14 8.19 5.07
C TYR A 124 -8.53 6.79 5.02
N ALA A 125 -9.27 5.84 4.47
CA ALA A 125 -8.81 4.49 4.23
C ALA A 125 -8.94 4.15 2.75
N TYR A 126 -7.90 3.54 2.18
CA TYR A 126 -7.82 3.14 0.79
C TYR A 126 -7.61 1.64 0.71
N ALA A 127 -8.04 1.01 -0.39
CA ALA A 127 -7.89 -0.43 -0.54
C ALA A 127 -7.65 -0.86 -1.99
N THR A 128 -7.25 -2.11 -2.15
CA THR A 128 -7.19 -2.84 -3.43
C THR A 128 -8.50 -2.70 -4.20
N ASN A 129 -8.42 -2.67 -5.52
CA ASN A 129 -9.55 -2.47 -6.42
C ASN A 129 -10.72 -3.43 -6.14
N THR A 130 -11.91 -2.92 -6.33
CA THR A 130 -13.12 -3.71 -6.46
C THR A 130 -13.50 -3.86 -7.94
N MET A 131 -14.60 -4.55 -8.20
CA MET A 131 -15.16 -4.65 -9.57
C MET A 131 -15.46 -3.27 -10.20
N PHE A 132 -15.69 -2.23 -9.39
CA PHE A 132 -16.21 -0.93 -9.85
C PHE A 132 -15.29 0.26 -9.57
N MET A 133 -14.26 0.10 -8.74
CA MET A 133 -13.37 1.16 -8.31
C MET A 133 -11.93 0.68 -8.34
N ASN A 134 -11.03 1.53 -8.83
CA ASN A 134 -9.60 1.24 -8.80
C ASN A 134 -9.01 1.38 -7.38
N VAL A 135 -9.36 2.47 -6.68
CA VAL A 135 -8.94 2.71 -5.29
C VAL A 135 -10.18 3.11 -4.48
N PRO A 136 -10.96 2.12 -3.99
CA PRO A 136 -12.10 2.41 -3.12
C PRO A 136 -11.63 3.13 -1.86
N THR A 137 -12.31 4.22 -1.51
CA THR A 137 -11.90 5.09 -0.40
C THR A 137 -13.03 5.25 0.59
N LEU A 138 -12.74 4.94 1.86
CA LEU A 138 -13.60 5.23 3.00
C LEU A 138 -13.13 6.48 3.73
N VAL A 139 -14.05 7.18 4.38
CA VAL A 139 -13.72 8.23 5.35
C VAL A 139 -14.42 7.95 6.68
N ALA A 140 -13.70 8.20 7.76
CA ALA A 140 -14.25 8.30 9.10
C ALA A 140 -14.01 9.73 9.57
N SER A 141 -15.07 10.54 9.53
CA SER A 141 -14.99 11.95 9.86
C SER A 141 -15.05 12.20 11.38
N SER A 142 -14.36 13.24 11.79
CA SER A 142 -14.29 13.69 13.18
C SER A 142 -15.67 14.12 13.75
N ASP A 143 -16.63 14.44 12.90
CA ASP A 143 -18.04 14.72 13.27
C ASP A 143 -18.90 13.46 13.47
N GLY A 144 -18.31 12.27 13.21
CA GLY A 144 -18.93 10.97 13.42
C GLY A 144 -19.66 10.42 12.19
N GLU A 145 -19.64 11.10 11.06
CA GLU A 145 -20.07 10.53 9.78
C GLU A 145 -18.94 9.67 9.21
N SER A 146 -19.31 8.58 8.55
CA SER A 146 -18.33 7.71 7.92
C SER A 146 -18.98 6.87 6.83
N GLY A 147 -18.19 6.53 5.81
CA GLY A 147 -18.65 5.74 4.69
C GLY A 147 -17.74 5.79 3.47
N LEU A 148 -18.18 5.09 2.43
CA LEU A 148 -17.52 5.08 1.12
C LEU A 148 -17.70 6.45 0.45
N VAL A 149 -16.58 7.10 0.11
CA VAL A 149 -16.59 8.41 -0.58
C VAL A 149 -16.41 8.27 -2.10
N GLY A 150 -15.81 7.18 -2.58
CA GLY A 150 -15.72 6.92 -4.02
C GLY A 150 -14.44 6.21 -4.44
N ASP A 151 -14.08 6.38 -5.70
CA ASP A 151 -12.84 5.91 -6.31
C ASP A 151 -11.82 7.04 -6.32
N ALA A 152 -10.74 6.90 -5.54
CA ALA A 152 -9.71 7.93 -5.49
C ALA A 152 -8.86 7.99 -6.78
N LEU A 153 -8.81 6.91 -7.60
CA LEU A 153 -8.06 6.84 -8.86
C LEU A 153 -8.96 6.42 -10.02
N PRO A 154 -9.87 7.27 -10.48
CA PRO A 154 -10.88 6.88 -11.48
C PRO A 154 -10.33 6.62 -12.88
N VAL A 155 -9.12 7.10 -13.19
CA VAL A 155 -8.47 6.96 -14.50
C VAL A 155 -7.07 6.39 -14.32
N LEU A 156 -6.76 5.30 -15.02
CA LEU A 156 -5.44 4.68 -15.03
C LEU A 156 -4.59 5.22 -16.20
N PRO A 157 -3.25 5.23 -16.07
CA PRO A 157 -2.36 5.59 -17.15
C PRO A 157 -2.48 4.63 -18.34
N ALA A 158 -2.17 5.10 -19.53
CA ALA A 158 -2.40 4.37 -20.78
C ALA A 158 -1.63 3.04 -20.88
N TRP A 159 -0.53 2.89 -20.17
CA TRP A 159 0.29 1.68 -20.14
C TRP A 159 -0.24 0.60 -19.17
N SER A 160 -1.16 0.94 -18.28
CA SER A 160 -1.72 0.04 -17.27
C SER A 160 -2.92 -0.77 -17.82
N GLU A 161 -3.14 -1.95 -17.25
CA GLU A 161 -4.33 -2.76 -17.47
C GLU A 161 -5.36 -2.54 -16.34
N PRO A 162 -6.67 -2.38 -16.64
CA PRO A 162 -7.72 -2.22 -15.63
C PRO A 162 -7.91 -3.49 -14.79
N ASN A 163 -8.51 -3.32 -13.61
CA ASN A 163 -8.82 -4.38 -12.64
C ASN A 163 -7.60 -5.07 -12.01
N HIS A 164 -6.48 -4.36 -11.96
CA HIS A 164 -5.23 -4.85 -11.36
C HIS A 164 -4.58 -3.77 -10.50
N VAL A 165 -5.37 -2.97 -9.79
CA VAL A 165 -4.88 -1.93 -8.87
C VAL A 165 -4.91 -2.48 -7.46
N TRP A 166 -3.72 -2.69 -6.87
CA TRP A 166 -3.58 -3.35 -5.57
C TRP A 166 -2.78 -2.50 -4.59
N ALA A 167 -3.07 -2.71 -3.29
CA ALA A 167 -2.33 -2.18 -2.16
C ALA A 167 -1.91 -0.71 -2.33
N PRO A 168 -2.86 0.24 -2.36
CA PRO A 168 -2.56 1.66 -2.47
C PRO A 168 -1.96 2.19 -1.16
N SER A 169 -1.08 3.19 -1.27
CA SER A 169 -0.49 3.94 -0.16
C SER A 169 -0.57 5.44 -0.45
N VAL A 170 -1.08 6.24 0.47
CA VAL A 170 -1.25 7.68 0.28
C VAL A 170 -0.44 8.46 1.30
N THR A 171 0.39 9.40 0.83
CA THR A 171 1.24 10.25 1.66
C THR A 171 0.85 11.71 1.46
N ALA A 172 0.72 12.47 2.54
CA ALA A 172 0.63 13.91 2.48
C ALA A 172 2.01 14.50 2.22
N VAL A 173 2.10 15.41 1.26
CA VAL A 173 3.31 16.17 0.90
C VAL A 173 3.02 17.66 0.94
N ASP A 174 4.04 18.53 0.81
CA ASP A 174 3.86 20.00 0.91
C ASP A 174 2.79 20.57 -0.03
N ASP A 175 2.69 20.03 -1.25
CA ASP A 175 1.81 20.53 -2.30
C ASP A 175 0.57 19.62 -2.57
N GLY A 176 0.19 18.75 -1.62
CA GLY A 176 -0.97 17.87 -1.76
C GLY A 176 -0.77 16.44 -1.26
N TYR A 177 -1.14 15.47 -2.06
CA TYR A 177 -1.07 14.05 -1.71
C TYR A 177 -0.49 13.24 -2.86
N VAL A 178 0.29 12.23 -2.52
CA VAL A 178 0.86 11.26 -3.46
C VAL A 178 0.28 9.88 -3.16
N LEU A 179 -0.22 9.24 -4.20
CA LEU A 179 -0.72 7.86 -4.17
C LEU A 179 0.28 6.95 -4.87
N HIS A 180 0.89 6.03 -4.15
CA HIS A 180 1.61 4.90 -4.75
C HIS A 180 0.66 3.70 -4.81
N TYR A 181 0.69 2.95 -5.89
CA TYR A 181 -0.19 1.81 -6.07
C TYR A 181 0.41 0.78 -7.02
N THR A 182 0.05 -0.47 -6.82
CA THR A 182 0.38 -1.52 -7.76
C THR A 182 -0.58 -1.48 -8.93
N THR A 183 -0.08 -1.66 -10.16
CA THR A 183 -0.91 -1.88 -11.33
C THR A 183 -0.19 -2.75 -12.36
N ARG A 184 -0.95 -3.36 -13.28
CA ARG A 184 -0.40 -4.27 -14.28
C ARG A 184 0.12 -3.52 -15.49
N HIS A 185 1.42 -3.66 -15.76
CA HIS A 185 2.05 -3.12 -16.96
C HIS A 185 1.68 -3.96 -18.19
N SER A 186 0.91 -3.40 -19.11
CA SER A 186 0.31 -4.08 -20.25
C SER A 186 1.34 -4.73 -21.19
N ALA A 187 2.50 -4.10 -21.38
CA ALA A 187 3.52 -4.61 -22.29
C ALA A 187 4.26 -5.85 -21.75
N SER A 188 4.46 -5.95 -20.43
CA SER A 188 5.15 -7.08 -19.79
C SER A 188 4.20 -8.12 -19.20
N GLY A 189 2.95 -7.73 -18.91
CA GLY A 189 1.99 -8.53 -18.16
C GLY A 189 2.38 -8.73 -16.69
N ARG A 190 3.34 -7.92 -16.16
CA ARG A 190 3.79 -7.96 -14.77
C ARG A 190 3.16 -6.83 -13.97
N GLN A 191 3.02 -7.08 -12.68
CA GLN A 191 2.61 -6.03 -11.75
C GLN A 191 3.79 -5.11 -11.47
N CYS A 192 3.53 -3.80 -11.50
CA CYS A 192 4.52 -2.76 -11.26
C CYS A 192 3.90 -1.69 -10.36
N ILE A 193 4.72 -0.88 -9.73
CA ILE A 193 4.27 0.23 -8.89
C ILE A 193 4.26 1.50 -9.73
N SER A 194 3.17 2.25 -9.63
CA SER A 194 3.01 3.59 -10.21
C SER A 194 2.77 4.64 -9.13
N VAL A 195 2.75 5.90 -9.56
CA VAL A 195 2.55 7.06 -8.70
C VAL A 195 1.54 8.02 -9.34
N ALA A 196 0.62 8.52 -8.52
CA ALA A 196 -0.36 9.53 -8.92
C ALA A 196 -0.39 10.67 -7.89
N VAL A 197 -0.77 11.86 -8.29
CA VAL A 197 -0.85 13.05 -7.43
C VAL A 197 -2.26 13.59 -7.33
N GLY A 198 -2.61 14.23 -6.22
CA GLY A 198 -3.92 14.81 -6.01
C GLY A 198 -3.92 15.94 -4.99
N ASP A 199 -4.87 16.87 -5.12
CA ASP A 199 -5.02 18.03 -4.21
C ASP A 199 -5.84 17.67 -2.96
N SER A 200 -6.42 16.49 -2.90
CA SER A 200 -7.32 16.03 -1.82
C SER A 200 -7.02 14.59 -1.42
N PRO A 201 -7.12 14.24 -0.13
CA PRO A 201 -6.94 12.85 0.30
C PRO A 201 -8.00 11.91 -0.28
N SER A 202 -9.18 12.39 -0.67
CA SER A 202 -10.19 11.58 -1.36
C SER A 202 -9.98 11.48 -2.89
N GLY A 203 -8.91 12.07 -3.42
CA GLY A 203 -8.69 12.21 -4.86
C GLY A 203 -9.60 13.27 -5.51
N PRO A 204 -9.81 13.24 -6.86
CA PRO A 204 -9.20 12.24 -7.72
C PRO A 204 -7.68 12.41 -7.82
N PHE A 205 -6.96 11.31 -7.74
CA PHE A 205 -5.54 11.26 -8.08
C PHE A 205 -5.38 11.13 -9.60
N VAL A 206 -4.32 11.72 -10.13
CA VAL A 206 -3.99 11.71 -11.56
C VAL A 206 -2.61 11.09 -11.75
N ASP A 207 -2.54 10.08 -12.59
CA ASP A 207 -1.30 9.45 -13.04
C ASP A 207 -1.12 9.75 -14.53
N ASP A 208 -0.24 10.70 -14.83
CA ASP A 208 0.12 11.10 -16.19
C ASP A 208 1.44 10.46 -16.65
N SER A 209 1.92 9.40 -15.96
CA SER A 209 3.17 8.73 -16.29
C SER A 209 3.07 7.94 -17.60
N ASP A 210 4.18 7.86 -18.33
CA ASP A 210 4.32 7.03 -19.53
C ASP A 210 4.84 5.60 -19.19
N GLU A 211 5.42 5.41 -17.99
CA GLU A 211 6.05 4.18 -17.52
C GLU A 211 5.88 4.05 -16.00
N PRO A 212 5.94 2.83 -15.43
CA PRO A 212 5.85 2.64 -13.98
C PRO A 212 7.02 3.23 -13.21
N LEU A 213 6.80 3.62 -11.95
CA LEU A 213 7.82 4.10 -11.02
C LEU A 213 8.82 2.99 -10.64
N VAL A 214 8.32 1.79 -10.28
CA VAL A 214 9.13 0.62 -9.94
C VAL A 214 8.62 -0.60 -10.68
N CYS A 215 9.48 -1.26 -11.46
CA CYS A 215 9.11 -2.46 -12.20
C CYS A 215 10.31 -3.40 -12.39
N THR A 216 10.60 -4.24 -11.39
CA THR A 216 11.74 -5.18 -11.40
C THR A 216 11.35 -6.48 -12.09
N LEU A 217 11.36 -6.51 -13.43
CA LEU A 217 10.91 -7.65 -14.24
C LEU A 217 11.70 -8.94 -13.94
N GLU A 218 12.98 -8.83 -13.65
CA GLU A 218 13.85 -9.95 -13.28
C GLU A 218 13.51 -10.59 -11.93
N LEU A 219 12.81 -9.85 -11.06
CA LEU A 219 12.30 -10.31 -9.78
C LEU A 219 10.80 -10.63 -9.82
N GLY A 220 10.20 -10.67 -11.02
CA GLY A 220 8.78 -11.01 -11.22
C GLY A 220 7.84 -9.81 -11.30
N GLY A 221 8.32 -8.61 -10.97
CA GLY A 221 7.56 -7.38 -10.86
C GLY A 221 7.75 -6.73 -9.49
N SER A 222 6.98 -5.66 -9.22
CA SER A 222 7.04 -4.90 -7.97
C SER A 222 5.64 -4.57 -7.52
N ILE A 223 5.29 -4.86 -6.26
CA ILE A 223 3.95 -4.66 -5.68
C ILE A 223 4.00 -4.15 -4.24
N ASP A 224 2.84 -3.88 -3.69
CA ASP A 224 2.60 -3.53 -2.28
C ASP A 224 3.42 -2.33 -1.80
N PRO A 225 3.28 -1.16 -2.45
CA PRO A 225 3.95 0.04 -1.97
C PRO A 225 3.37 0.47 -0.63
N SER A 226 4.24 0.81 0.33
CA SER A 226 3.91 1.50 1.56
C SER A 226 4.96 2.59 1.80
N THR A 227 4.61 3.69 2.44
CA THR A 227 5.51 4.82 2.64
C THR A 227 5.72 5.11 4.11
N ILE A 228 6.93 5.50 4.45
CA ILE A 228 7.29 6.02 5.77
C ILE A 228 8.12 7.30 5.62
N GLU A 229 7.89 8.27 6.50
CA GLU A 229 8.73 9.45 6.64
C GLU A 229 9.69 9.25 7.83
N VAL A 230 10.98 9.43 7.59
CA VAL A 230 12.03 9.32 8.60
C VAL A 230 12.92 10.56 8.53
N ASP A 231 12.98 11.34 9.62
CA ASP A 231 13.79 12.57 9.69
C ASP A 231 13.50 13.59 8.56
N GLY A 232 12.28 13.60 8.01
CA GLY A 232 11.86 14.48 6.91
C GLY A 232 12.22 13.94 5.52
N GLU A 233 12.68 12.71 5.41
CA GLU A 233 12.92 12.01 4.15
C GLU A 233 11.85 10.94 3.94
N LEU A 234 11.28 10.88 2.73
CA LEU A 234 10.30 9.87 2.36
C LEU A 234 11.00 8.60 1.86
N TRP A 235 10.47 7.46 2.29
CA TRP A 235 10.93 6.14 1.91
C TRP A 235 9.76 5.30 1.41
N LEU A 236 9.99 4.57 0.32
CA LEU A 236 9.07 3.59 -0.24
C LEU A 236 9.50 2.19 0.20
N LEU A 237 8.60 1.47 0.89
CA LEU A 237 8.71 0.03 1.07
C LEU A 237 7.94 -0.65 -0.06
N TRP A 238 8.45 -1.76 -0.56
CA TRP A 238 7.78 -2.51 -1.62
C TRP A 238 8.27 -3.96 -1.67
N LYS A 239 7.51 -4.82 -2.32
CA LYS A 239 7.82 -6.25 -2.48
C LYS A 239 8.12 -6.59 -3.92
N SER A 240 9.12 -7.48 -4.17
CA SER A 240 9.27 -8.16 -5.45
C SER A 240 8.17 -9.21 -5.64
N ASP A 241 7.53 -9.26 -6.83
CA ASP A 241 6.44 -10.21 -7.12
C ASP A 241 6.95 -11.59 -7.55
N GLY A 242 7.96 -12.11 -6.84
CA GLY A 242 8.66 -13.36 -7.17
C GLY A 242 7.79 -14.60 -7.16
N ASN A 243 6.74 -14.63 -6.31
CA ASN A 243 5.79 -15.74 -6.21
C ASN A 243 5.02 -16.00 -7.51
N CYS A 244 4.79 -14.98 -8.36
CA CYS A 244 4.22 -15.18 -9.69
C CYS A 244 5.04 -16.15 -10.55
N CYS A 245 6.30 -16.28 -10.26
CA CYS A 245 7.33 -16.82 -11.14
C CYS A 245 8.15 -17.93 -10.48
N GLY A 246 7.81 -18.33 -9.25
CA GLY A 246 8.47 -19.39 -8.47
C GLY A 246 9.87 -19.02 -8.01
N ILE A 247 10.13 -17.72 -7.78
CA ILE A 247 11.37 -17.20 -7.18
C ILE A 247 11.05 -16.57 -5.83
N PRO A 248 12.02 -16.45 -4.92
CA PRO A 248 11.80 -15.85 -3.60
C PRO A 248 11.22 -14.44 -3.69
N THR A 249 10.36 -14.09 -2.72
CA THR A 249 9.87 -12.75 -2.52
C THR A 249 10.77 -11.99 -1.56
N ILE A 250 10.95 -10.70 -1.81
CA ILE A 250 11.85 -9.84 -1.05
C ILE A 250 11.11 -8.53 -0.78
N ILE A 251 11.19 -8.04 0.44
CA ILE A 251 10.76 -6.69 0.80
C ILE A 251 11.96 -5.77 0.76
N PHE A 252 11.80 -4.66 0.07
CA PHE A 252 12.79 -3.61 -0.10
C PHE A 252 12.33 -2.31 0.57
N THR A 253 13.31 -1.45 0.85
CA THR A 253 13.12 -0.03 1.11
C THR A 253 13.93 0.78 0.10
N GLN A 254 13.42 1.95 -0.29
CA GLN A 254 14.05 2.80 -1.31
C GLN A 254 13.70 4.28 -1.03
N PRO A 255 14.67 5.21 -1.05
CA PRO A 255 14.37 6.62 -0.82
C PRO A 255 13.58 7.21 -1.98
N LEU A 256 12.66 8.14 -1.64
CA LEU A 256 11.90 8.95 -2.58
C LEU A 256 12.39 10.40 -2.58
N THR A 257 12.04 11.14 -3.63
CA THR A 257 12.12 12.61 -3.61
C THR A 257 11.16 13.19 -2.57
N ALA A 258 11.40 14.41 -2.13
CA ALA A 258 10.59 15.06 -1.08
C ALA A 258 9.11 15.20 -1.43
N ASP A 259 8.78 15.28 -2.73
CA ASP A 259 7.41 15.28 -3.25
C ASP A 259 6.85 13.85 -3.46
N GLY A 260 7.65 12.81 -3.20
CA GLY A 260 7.26 11.42 -3.29
C GLY A 260 7.05 10.88 -4.71
N THR A 261 7.35 11.66 -5.76
CA THR A 261 7.00 11.30 -7.14
C THR A 261 8.09 10.53 -7.89
N GLU A 262 9.33 10.57 -7.40
CA GLU A 262 10.48 9.91 -8.04
C GLU A 262 11.31 9.13 -7.01
N LEU A 263 12.08 8.14 -7.50
CA LEU A 263 13.05 7.42 -6.68
C LEU A 263 14.33 8.28 -6.51
N ALA A 264 14.84 8.39 -5.28
CA ALA A 264 16.00 9.20 -4.94
C ALA A 264 17.29 8.39 -4.69
N GLY A 265 17.24 7.05 -4.83
CA GLY A 265 18.40 6.18 -4.62
C GLY A 265 18.12 4.72 -4.93
N ASP A 266 19.09 3.87 -4.58
CA ASP A 266 18.99 2.43 -4.81
C ASP A 266 18.10 1.75 -3.78
N ALA A 267 17.42 0.66 -4.20
CA ALA A 267 16.64 -0.18 -3.31
C ALA A 267 17.56 -1.02 -2.40
N VAL A 268 17.19 -1.14 -1.13
CA VAL A 268 17.87 -1.95 -0.13
C VAL A 268 16.95 -3.08 0.31
N GLU A 269 17.43 -4.33 0.26
CA GLU A 269 16.70 -5.49 0.78
C GLU A 269 16.61 -5.42 2.31
N LEU A 270 15.39 -5.59 2.86
CA LEU A 270 15.14 -5.67 4.29
C LEU A 270 14.99 -7.11 4.76
N ILE A 271 14.08 -7.85 4.15
CA ILE A 271 13.77 -9.25 4.48
C ILE A 271 13.37 -10.04 3.23
N ARG A 272 13.45 -11.38 3.35
CA ARG A 272 12.92 -12.33 2.35
C ARG A 272 12.20 -13.48 3.04
N ASN A 273 11.47 -14.29 2.27
CA ASN A 273 10.80 -15.48 2.79
C ASN A 273 11.82 -16.60 3.09
N ASP A 274 12.18 -16.75 4.36
CA ASP A 274 13.16 -17.75 4.86
C ASP A 274 12.70 -18.47 6.15
N LEU A 275 11.53 -18.09 6.71
CA LEU A 275 10.92 -18.82 7.83
C LEU A 275 9.89 -19.84 7.32
N GLY A 276 9.80 -20.97 8.00
CA GLY A 276 8.97 -22.10 7.54
C GLY A 276 7.48 -21.79 7.41
N TRP A 277 6.93 -20.89 8.22
CA TRP A 277 5.53 -20.49 8.18
C TRP A 277 5.21 -19.52 7.03
N GLU A 278 6.20 -18.77 6.56
CA GLU A 278 6.06 -17.80 5.46
C GLU A 278 5.83 -18.48 4.11
N ARG A 279 6.22 -19.75 3.99
CA ARG A 279 6.15 -20.50 2.73
C ARG A 279 6.91 -19.79 1.61
N ASP A 280 6.21 -19.45 0.55
CA ASP A 280 6.79 -18.88 -0.68
C ASP A 280 6.64 -17.35 -0.76
N VAL A 281 6.06 -16.70 0.27
CA VAL A 281 5.67 -15.29 0.20
C VAL A 281 5.97 -14.53 1.49
N VAL A 282 6.63 -13.38 1.34
CA VAL A 282 6.53 -12.22 2.24
C VAL A 282 6.04 -11.05 1.41
N GLU A 283 5.07 -10.25 1.92
CA GLU A 283 4.41 -9.19 1.17
C GLU A 283 3.76 -8.14 2.09
N GLY A 284 3.14 -7.09 1.52
CA GLY A 284 2.39 -6.08 2.26
C GLY A 284 3.21 -5.43 3.38
N PRO A 285 4.37 -4.82 3.09
CA PRO A 285 5.19 -4.19 4.13
C PRO A 285 4.52 -2.94 4.68
N SER A 286 4.62 -2.75 6.00
CA SER A 286 4.27 -1.51 6.69
C SER A 286 5.26 -1.28 7.82
N MET A 287 5.78 -0.06 7.98
CA MET A 287 6.84 0.22 8.96
C MET A 287 6.48 1.43 9.83
N ILE A 288 6.83 1.34 11.11
CA ILE A 288 6.69 2.42 12.08
C ILE A 288 7.98 2.54 12.90
N GLU A 289 8.38 3.78 13.22
CA GLU A 289 9.45 4.04 14.16
C GLU A 289 8.88 4.25 15.57
N VAL A 290 9.39 3.49 16.54
CA VAL A 290 9.01 3.59 17.95
C VAL A 290 10.27 3.59 18.82
N ASP A 291 10.44 4.64 19.63
CA ASP A 291 11.59 4.80 20.54
C ASP A 291 12.97 4.62 19.86
N GLY A 292 13.05 4.91 18.55
CA GLY A 292 14.27 4.82 17.74
C GLY A 292 14.56 3.44 17.17
N GLU A 293 13.63 2.50 17.27
CA GLU A 293 13.64 1.22 16.59
C GLU A 293 12.57 1.20 15.48
N PHE A 294 12.86 0.54 14.35
CA PHE A 294 11.95 0.43 13.22
C PHE A 294 11.27 -0.93 13.25
N HIS A 295 9.95 -0.94 13.37
CA HIS A 295 9.15 -2.17 13.38
C HIS A 295 8.51 -2.34 12.01
N LEU A 296 8.99 -3.34 11.27
CA LEU A 296 8.45 -3.75 9.97
C LEU A 296 7.42 -4.86 10.19
N PHE A 297 6.15 -4.57 9.91
CA PHE A 297 5.11 -5.58 9.76
C PHE A 297 5.07 -6.01 8.30
N TYR A 298 4.80 -7.30 8.09
CA TYR A 298 4.66 -7.87 6.75
C TYR A 298 3.69 -9.04 6.78
N SER A 299 3.05 -9.31 5.67
CA SER A 299 2.19 -10.49 5.53
C SER A 299 2.94 -11.63 4.90
N ALA A 300 2.54 -12.86 5.18
CA ALA A 300 3.20 -14.03 4.63
C ALA A 300 2.25 -15.22 4.49
N ASN A 301 2.67 -16.23 3.73
CA ASN A 301 1.88 -17.36 3.29
C ASN A 301 0.90 -16.95 2.15
N ARG A 302 -0.19 -17.69 1.97
CA ARG A 302 -1.16 -17.47 0.88
C ARG A 302 -2.36 -16.67 1.36
N TRP A 303 -2.58 -15.51 0.75
CA TRP A 303 -3.69 -14.59 1.09
C TRP A 303 -5.09 -15.22 0.95
N ASP A 304 -5.22 -16.26 0.13
CA ASP A 304 -6.45 -17.00 -0.15
C ASP A 304 -6.67 -18.21 0.77
N THR A 305 -6.03 -18.24 1.95
CA THR A 305 -6.15 -19.31 2.94
C THR A 305 -6.24 -18.75 4.36
N GLU A 306 -6.70 -19.60 5.31
CA GLU A 306 -6.68 -19.32 6.73
C GLU A 306 -5.26 -19.19 7.31
N HIS A 307 -4.24 -19.59 6.55
CA HIS A 307 -2.85 -19.56 6.99
C HIS A 307 -2.12 -18.25 6.68
N TYR A 308 -2.78 -17.31 6.00
CA TYR A 308 -2.24 -15.97 5.83
C TYR A 308 -2.08 -15.32 7.20
N ALA A 309 -0.95 -14.69 7.44
CA ALA A 309 -0.62 -14.16 8.75
C ALA A 309 0.33 -12.96 8.65
N VAL A 310 0.36 -12.14 9.69
CA VAL A 310 1.26 -11.00 9.80
C VAL A 310 2.47 -11.36 10.64
N GLY A 311 3.66 -11.21 10.08
CA GLY A 311 4.94 -11.25 10.78
C GLY A 311 5.41 -9.87 11.20
N ARG A 312 6.42 -9.85 12.06
CA ARG A 312 7.13 -8.63 12.46
C ARG A 312 8.63 -8.84 12.35
N ALA A 313 9.34 -7.79 11.98
CA ALA A 313 10.79 -7.68 12.11
C ALA A 313 11.15 -6.37 12.80
N VAL A 314 12.24 -6.37 13.56
CA VAL A 314 12.83 -5.15 14.14
C VAL A 314 14.07 -4.80 13.33
N CYS A 315 14.14 -3.56 12.84
CA CYS A 315 15.24 -3.05 12.05
C CYS A 315 16.00 -1.97 12.81
N GLU A 316 17.32 -1.92 12.67
CA GLU A 316 18.17 -0.91 13.30
C GLU A 316 17.95 0.49 12.68
N THR A 317 17.64 0.52 11.37
CA THR A 317 17.34 1.75 10.62
C THR A 317 16.27 1.43 9.57
N VAL A 318 15.76 2.44 8.88
CA VAL A 318 14.83 2.27 7.74
C VAL A 318 15.42 1.40 6.60
N THR A 319 16.75 1.28 6.54
CA THR A 319 17.48 0.42 5.58
C THR A 319 17.98 -0.88 6.21
N GLY A 320 17.54 -1.22 7.42
CA GLY A 320 17.97 -2.40 8.15
C GLY A 320 19.29 -2.23 8.91
N PRO A 321 19.98 -3.31 9.30
CA PRO A 321 19.51 -4.70 9.14
C PRO A 321 18.28 -5.00 9.96
N CYS A 322 17.45 -5.93 9.48
CA CYS A 322 16.21 -6.35 10.16
C CYS A 322 16.34 -7.77 10.73
N VAL A 323 15.75 -7.99 11.89
CA VAL A 323 15.65 -9.31 12.53
C VAL A 323 14.18 -9.68 12.67
N LYS A 324 13.76 -10.75 12.02
CA LYS A 324 12.39 -11.25 12.07
C LYS A 324 12.08 -11.98 13.37
N ASP A 325 10.87 -11.81 13.87
CA ASP A 325 10.31 -12.71 14.87
C ASP A 325 10.12 -14.11 14.27
N PRO A 326 10.36 -15.18 15.04
CA PRO A 326 10.31 -16.53 14.49
C PRO A 326 8.90 -17.02 14.16
N ASP A 327 7.89 -16.46 14.81
CA ASP A 327 6.47 -16.83 14.69
C ASP A 327 5.65 -15.62 14.23
N PRO A 328 4.46 -15.83 13.63
CA PRO A 328 3.56 -14.72 13.28
C PRO A 328 3.18 -13.88 14.51
N TRP A 329 3.14 -12.57 14.33
CA TRP A 329 2.61 -11.63 15.32
C TRP A 329 1.07 -11.64 15.39
N LEU A 330 0.41 -11.76 14.21
CA LEU A 330 -1.04 -11.87 14.09
C LEU A 330 -1.38 -13.02 13.13
N SER A 331 -2.23 -13.92 13.57
CA SER A 331 -2.68 -15.08 12.80
C SER A 331 -4.18 -15.31 12.96
N ASP A 332 -4.67 -16.35 12.35
CA ASP A 332 -6.06 -16.82 12.42
C ASP A 332 -6.61 -16.83 13.86
N THR A 333 -7.84 -16.39 14.02
CA THR A 333 -8.58 -16.34 15.30
C THR A 333 -9.99 -16.85 15.09
N ASP A 334 -10.77 -17.05 16.17
CA ASP A 334 -12.19 -17.43 16.09
C ASP A 334 -13.04 -16.38 15.33
N ALA A 335 -12.55 -15.13 15.19
CA ALA A 335 -13.29 -14.03 14.60
C ALA A 335 -12.80 -13.61 13.21
N THR A 336 -11.57 -13.97 12.84
CA THR A 336 -10.92 -13.51 11.59
C THR A 336 -10.05 -14.63 11.04
N SER A 337 -10.29 -15.04 9.82
CA SER A 337 -9.45 -16.01 9.12
C SER A 337 -8.47 -15.34 8.17
N GLY A 338 -7.22 -15.80 8.18
CA GLY A 338 -6.17 -15.32 7.29
C GLY A 338 -5.95 -13.80 7.33
N PRO A 339 -5.64 -13.19 8.50
CA PRO A 339 -5.39 -11.76 8.59
C PRO A 339 -4.10 -11.36 7.85
N GLY A 340 -4.14 -10.27 7.08
CA GLY A 340 -2.95 -9.74 6.40
C GLY A 340 -3.20 -8.40 5.69
N GLY A 341 -2.24 -7.96 4.86
CA GLY A 341 -2.25 -6.62 4.28
C GLY A 341 -2.32 -5.55 5.37
N LEU A 342 -1.51 -5.72 6.44
CA LEU A 342 -1.56 -4.85 7.59
C LEU A 342 -0.86 -3.53 7.33
N GLU A 343 -1.52 -2.44 7.70
CA GLU A 343 -0.92 -1.10 7.81
C GLU A 343 -0.96 -0.64 9.26
N VAL A 344 0.16 -0.04 9.71
CA VAL A 344 0.28 0.58 11.03
C VAL A 344 0.29 2.10 10.91
N MET A 345 -0.62 2.77 11.62
CA MET A 345 -0.70 4.21 11.66
C MET A 345 -0.35 4.73 13.06
N ALA A 346 0.69 5.57 13.13
CA ALA A 346 1.03 6.31 14.33
C ALA A 346 -0.08 7.31 14.69
N VAL A 347 -0.46 7.35 15.98
CA VAL A 347 -1.41 8.34 16.49
C VAL A 347 -0.64 9.38 17.31
N PRO A 348 -0.40 10.59 16.78
CA PRO A 348 0.41 11.59 17.44
C PRO A 348 -0.10 11.93 18.85
N ASN A 349 0.79 11.93 19.83
CA ASN A 349 0.51 12.22 21.24
C ASN A 349 -0.48 11.26 21.94
N ALA A 350 -0.77 10.10 21.37
CA ALA A 350 -1.51 9.03 22.01
C ALA A 350 -0.57 7.99 22.64
N GLN A 351 -1.10 7.17 23.53
CA GLN A 351 -0.39 6.01 24.10
C GLN A 351 -0.71 4.72 23.34
N ILE A 352 -1.37 4.87 22.19
CA ILE A 352 -1.79 3.79 21.32
C ILE A 352 -1.56 4.19 19.87
N ASP A 353 -1.21 3.25 19.05
CA ASP A 353 -1.27 3.33 17.60
C ASP A 353 -2.40 2.46 17.08
N ILE A 354 -2.69 2.55 15.79
CA ILE A 354 -3.77 1.80 15.15
C ILE A 354 -3.16 0.89 14.09
N VAL A 355 -3.53 -0.38 14.11
CA VAL A 355 -3.30 -1.28 12.98
C VAL A 355 -4.62 -1.54 12.28
N VAL A 356 -4.58 -1.50 10.95
CA VAL A 356 -5.65 -1.98 10.09
C VAL A 356 -5.14 -3.15 9.27
N TYR A 357 -6.02 -4.08 8.99
CA TYR A 357 -5.71 -5.24 8.16
C TYR A 357 -6.99 -5.78 7.54
N HIS A 358 -6.86 -6.60 6.52
CA HIS A 358 -7.99 -7.37 6.04
C HIS A 358 -7.99 -8.79 6.61
N GLY A 359 -9.13 -9.43 6.58
CA GLY A 359 -9.28 -10.84 6.90
C GLY A 359 -10.59 -11.37 6.35
N TRP A 360 -10.65 -12.67 6.08
CA TRP A 360 -11.86 -13.33 5.65
C TRP A 360 -12.88 -13.36 6.78
N THR A 361 -14.15 -13.16 6.45
CA THR A 361 -15.23 -13.17 7.42
C THR A 361 -15.80 -14.58 7.61
N GLY A 362 -15.79 -15.05 8.84
CA GLY A 362 -16.31 -16.39 9.19
C GLY A 362 -15.53 -17.52 8.51
N ASP A 363 -16.24 -18.57 8.11
CA ASP A 363 -15.67 -19.76 7.47
C ASP A 363 -15.59 -19.66 5.93
N GLN A 364 -15.92 -18.49 5.35
CA GLN A 364 -15.89 -18.24 3.91
C GLN A 364 -14.54 -17.67 3.51
N ILE A 365 -13.64 -18.53 3.05
CA ILE A 365 -12.28 -18.18 2.64
C ILE A 365 -12.18 -18.28 1.12
N GLY A 366 -11.73 -17.20 0.49
CA GLY A 366 -11.63 -17.09 -0.98
C GLY A 366 -12.88 -16.55 -1.64
N TYR A 367 -12.69 -15.84 -2.74
CA TYR A 367 -13.79 -15.25 -3.53
C TYR A 367 -14.65 -16.29 -4.26
N GLU A 368 -14.10 -17.49 -4.50
CA GLU A 368 -14.85 -18.59 -5.13
C GLU A 368 -15.93 -19.17 -4.21
N ASP A 369 -15.76 -18.96 -2.89
CA ASP A 369 -16.71 -19.38 -1.85
C ASP A 369 -17.56 -18.21 -1.31
N ASP A 370 -17.71 -17.15 -2.10
CA ASP A 370 -18.41 -15.91 -1.75
C ASP A 370 -17.79 -15.19 -0.51
N GLY A 371 -16.51 -15.43 -0.23
CA GLY A 371 -15.76 -14.80 0.85
C GLY A 371 -15.53 -13.32 0.61
N VAL A 372 -15.38 -12.56 1.70
CA VAL A 372 -15.12 -11.13 1.70
C VAL A 372 -13.91 -10.86 2.59
N ARG A 373 -12.92 -10.13 2.07
CA ARG A 373 -11.81 -9.61 2.87
C ARG A 373 -12.25 -8.30 3.54
N ALA A 374 -12.86 -8.44 4.71
CA ALA A 374 -13.37 -7.30 5.46
C ALA A 374 -12.22 -6.50 6.11
N LEU A 375 -12.47 -5.21 6.36
CA LEU A 375 -11.54 -4.33 7.07
C LEU A 375 -11.68 -4.52 8.57
N TYR A 376 -10.55 -4.71 9.24
CA TYR A 376 -10.42 -4.72 10.69
C TYR A 376 -9.53 -3.56 11.13
N ALA A 377 -9.87 -2.89 12.22
CA ALA A 377 -9.04 -1.88 12.85
C ALA A 377 -8.88 -2.20 14.33
N ARG A 378 -7.65 -2.28 14.82
CA ARG A 378 -7.30 -2.60 16.20
C ARG A 378 -6.34 -1.58 16.78
N PRO A 379 -6.56 -1.10 18.00
CA PRO A 379 -5.56 -0.35 18.72
C PRO A 379 -4.44 -1.28 19.21
N ILE A 380 -3.20 -0.79 19.17
CA ILE A 380 -2.03 -1.43 19.76
C ILE A 380 -1.39 -0.51 20.80
N ARG A 381 -0.71 -1.10 21.77
CA ARG A 381 0.20 -0.42 22.71
C ARG A 381 1.57 -1.05 22.63
N TRP A 382 2.58 -0.23 22.87
CA TRP A 382 3.95 -0.69 22.97
C TRP A 382 4.27 -0.96 24.44
N VAL A 383 4.64 -2.18 24.77
CA VAL A 383 5.00 -2.64 26.10
C VAL A 383 6.41 -3.22 26.04
N ASP A 384 7.36 -2.53 26.64
CA ASP A 384 8.79 -2.93 26.58
C ASP A 384 9.32 -3.11 25.14
N GLY A 385 8.86 -2.26 24.19
CA GLY A 385 9.22 -2.32 22.77
C GLY A 385 8.40 -3.34 21.93
N GLU A 386 7.44 -4.06 22.55
CA GLU A 386 6.62 -5.05 21.87
C GLU A 386 5.21 -4.51 21.57
N PRO A 387 4.70 -4.65 20.32
CA PRO A 387 3.34 -4.25 19.99
C PRO A 387 2.33 -5.26 20.53
N VAL A 388 1.39 -4.77 21.35
CA VAL A 388 0.35 -5.59 21.97
C VAL A 388 -1.03 -5.08 21.57
N LEU A 389 -1.86 -5.96 21.01
CA LEU A 389 -3.26 -5.64 20.71
C LEU A 389 -4.03 -5.31 22.00
N VAL A 390 -4.77 -4.20 21.97
CA VAL A 390 -5.61 -3.79 23.10
C VAL A 390 -6.93 -4.55 23.07
N GLU A 391 -7.17 -5.36 24.10
CA GLU A 391 -8.40 -6.11 24.29
C GLU A 391 -9.44 -5.28 25.05
N ARG A 392 -10.75 -5.46 24.72
CA ARG A 392 -11.82 -4.85 25.48
C ARG A 392 -11.93 -5.50 26.87
N GLY A 393 -11.61 -4.75 27.91
CA GLY A 393 -11.96 -5.14 29.27
C GLY A 393 -10.82 -5.31 30.26
N ASN A 394 -9.56 -5.11 29.88
CA ASN A 394 -8.44 -5.25 30.81
C ASN A 394 -7.85 -3.92 31.31
N ASP A 395 -8.44 -2.77 30.95
CA ASP A 395 -7.97 -1.44 31.38
C ASP A 395 -9.13 -0.68 32.07
N ALA A 396 -9.36 -1.02 33.36
CA ALA A 396 -10.12 -0.20 34.31
C ALA A 396 -9.16 0.28 35.42
#